data_bbd82a399abcd0fb511a488129f64ed7
#
_entry.id   bbd82a399abcd0fb511a488129f64ed7
#
_cell.length_a   1.000
_cell.length_b   1.000
_cell.length_c   1.000
_cell.angle_alpha   90.00
_cell.angle_beta   90.00
_cell.angle_gamma   90.00
#
_symmetry.space_group_name_H-M   'P 1'
#
loop_
_entity.id
_entity.type
_entity.pdbx_description
1 polymer ?
#
loop_
_entity_poly.entity_id
_entity_poly.type
_entity_poly.pdbx_seq_one_letter_code
_entity_poly.pdbx_strand_id
1 'polypeptide(L)'
;LFRSSAASDVYKRQSKEREIGILLTLGASNKQIVLIFFTQGLIVTLIGIFVGVLLGFLLIYNLNNFISVIESMLDRNLLEAYFINYFPYYINFGQIFLICFFSFLISLISTLIPSFRAIRLNPVEILRHE
;
A
#
# COMPACT_ATOMS: atom_id res chain seq x y z
N LEU A 1 -10.62 -18.53 10.50
CA LEU A 1 -10.21 -17.49 9.54
C LEU A 1 -9.29 -16.43 10.16
N PHE A 2 -9.66 -15.88 11.31
CA PHE A 2 -8.81 -14.89 12.01
C PHE A 2 -7.50 -15.47 12.53
N ARG A 3 -7.50 -16.71 12.99
CA ARG A 3 -6.29 -17.40 13.48
C ARG A 3 -5.31 -17.68 12.36
N SER A 4 -5.76 -18.06 11.17
CA SER A 4 -4.90 -18.31 10.01
C SER A 4 -4.28 -17.03 9.48
N SER A 5 -5.01 -15.91 9.47
CA SER A 5 -4.51 -14.59 9.08
C SER A 5 -3.44 -14.09 10.07
N ALA A 6 -3.71 -14.15 11.37
CA ALA A 6 -2.75 -13.75 12.40
C ALA A 6 -1.47 -14.60 12.37
N ALA A 7 -1.58 -15.92 12.18
CA ALA A 7 -0.44 -16.82 12.05
C ALA A 7 0.37 -16.53 10.79
N SER A 8 -0.27 -16.20 9.67
CA SER A 8 0.39 -15.79 8.43
C SER A 8 1.17 -14.48 8.60
N ASP A 9 0.60 -13.49 9.28
CA ASP A 9 1.27 -12.21 9.55
C ASP A 9 2.47 -12.36 10.48
N VAL A 10 2.36 -13.18 11.52
CA VAL A 10 3.48 -13.51 12.42
C VAL A 10 4.59 -14.23 11.66
N TYR A 11 4.25 -15.19 10.81
CA TYR A 11 5.19 -15.91 9.98
C TYR A 11 5.94 -14.97 9.02
N LYS A 12 5.25 -14.05 8.36
CA LYS A 12 5.87 -13.07 7.46
C LYS A 12 6.82 -12.14 8.20
N ARG A 13 6.49 -11.69 9.39
CA ARG A 13 7.38 -10.86 10.22
C ARG A 13 8.63 -11.62 10.65
N GLN A 14 8.49 -12.84 11.10
CA GLN A 14 9.61 -13.71 11.48
C GLN A 14 10.52 -13.99 10.30
N SER A 15 9.98 -14.24 9.11
CA SER A 15 10.73 -14.45 7.88
C SER A 15 11.57 -13.23 7.52
N LYS A 16 11.03 -12.02 7.61
CA LYS A 16 11.77 -10.77 7.36
C LYS A 16 12.88 -10.53 8.37
N GLU A 17 12.62 -10.75 9.65
CA GLU A 17 13.63 -10.65 10.70
C GLU A 17 14.78 -11.66 10.50
N ARG A 18 14.45 -12.86 10.07
CA ARG A 18 15.42 -13.90 9.74
C ARG A 18 16.31 -13.50 8.55
N GLU A 19 15.72 -12.96 7.48
CA GLU A 19 16.46 -12.46 6.32
C GLU A 19 17.44 -11.35 6.71
N ILE A 20 17.02 -10.43 7.56
CA ILE A 20 17.89 -9.37 8.09
C ILE A 20 19.02 -9.95 8.92
N GLY A 21 18.74 -10.94 9.79
CA GLY A 21 19.75 -11.61 10.58
C GLY A 21 20.81 -12.31 9.72
N ILE A 22 20.39 -12.98 8.66
CA ILE A 22 21.30 -13.63 7.70
C ILE A 22 22.16 -12.59 6.97
N LEU A 23 21.59 -11.49 6.52
CA LEU A 23 22.32 -10.40 5.87
C LEU A 23 23.36 -9.77 6.79
N LEU A 24 23.04 -9.58 8.06
CA LEU A 24 23.98 -9.07 9.07
C LEU A 24 25.14 -10.04 9.32
N THR A 25 24.90 -11.34 9.36
CA THR A 25 25.94 -12.35 9.54
C THR A 25 26.88 -12.47 8.34
N LEU A 26 26.40 -12.16 7.14
CA LEU A 26 27.19 -12.11 5.91
C LEU A 26 28.05 -10.84 5.78
N GLY A 27 28.00 -9.95 6.77
CA GLY A 27 28.81 -8.73 6.81
C GLY A 27 28.18 -7.52 6.14
N ALA A 28 26.88 -7.56 5.86
CA ALA A 28 26.15 -6.40 5.34
C ALA A 28 26.14 -5.28 6.39
N SER A 29 26.42 -4.06 5.97
CA SER A 29 26.33 -2.91 6.87
C SER A 29 24.84 -2.55 7.13
N ASN A 30 24.57 -1.97 8.30
CA ASN A 30 23.23 -1.50 8.65
C ASN A 30 22.65 -0.56 7.59
N LYS A 31 23.49 0.27 7.00
CA LYS A 31 23.08 1.19 5.91
C LYS A 31 22.63 0.43 4.65
N GLN A 32 23.31 -0.64 4.30
CA GLN A 32 22.96 -1.47 3.13
C GLN A 32 21.60 -2.15 3.33
N ILE A 33 21.32 -2.63 4.53
CA ILE A 33 20.05 -3.26 4.85
C ILE A 33 18.90 -2.27 4.75
N VAL A 34 19.06 -1.08 5.34
CA VAL A 34 18.05 0.02 5.22
C VAL A 34 17.83 0.37 3.76
N LEU A 35 18.91 0.49 2.99
CA LEU A 35 18.83 0.86 1.57
C LEU A 35 18.04 -0.19 0.76
N ILE A 36 18.25 -1.47 1.02
CA ILE A 36 17.53 -2.56 0.34
C ILE A 36 16.03 -2.46 0.62
N PHE A 37 15.63 -2.37 1.88
CA PHE A 37 14.21 -2.26 2.26
C PHE A 37 13.58 -0.95 1.79
N PHE A 38 14.32 0.15 1.84
CA PHE A 38 13.88 1.43 1.32
C PHE A 38 13.63 1.38 -0.18
N THR A 39 14.55 0.81 -0.95
CA THR A 39 14.40 0.68 -2.41
C THR A 39 13.22 -0.21 -2.76
N GLN A 40 13.06 -1.34 -2.06
CA GLN A 40 11.92 -2.22 -2.25
C GLN A 40 10.59 -1.52 -1.96
N GLY A 41 10.50 -0.80 -0.83
CA GLY A 41 9.31 -0.03 -0.46
C GLY A 41 9.00 1.07 -1.46
N LEU A 42 10.01 1.75 -1.96
CA LEU A 42 9.87 2.81 -2.96
C LEU A 42 9.31 2.27 -4.28
N ILE A 43 9.83 1.15 -4.77
CA ILE A 43 9.33 0.51 -6.01
C ILE A 43 7.86 0.12 -5.87
N VAL A 44 7.50 -0.56 -4.77
CA VAL A 44 6.12 -0.99 -4.52
C VAL A 44 5.18 0.21 -4.42
N THR A 45 5.62 1.28 -3.75
CA THR A 45 4.84 2.52 -3.62
C THR A 45 4.59 3.19 -4.97
N LEU A 46 5.61 3.32 -5.81
CA LEU A 46 5.48 3.93 -7.13
C LEU A 46 4.52 3.13 -8.02
N ILE A 47 4.64 1.81 -8.02
CA ILE A 47 3.72 0.92 -8.75
C ILE A 47 2.30 1.08 -8.21
N GLY A 48 2.12 1.10 -6.89
CA GLY A 48 0.82 1.27 -6.25
C GLY A 48 0.15 2.59 -6.62
N ILE A 49 0.88 3.70 -6.56
CA ILE A 49 0.38 5.02 -6.97
C ILE A 49 -0.01 5.03 -8.45
N PHE A 50 0.85 4.50 -9.31
CA PHE A 50 0.59 4.45 -10.75
C PHE A 50 -0.68 3.64 -11.07
N VAL A 51 -0.80 2.45 -10.52
CA VAL A 51 -1.98 1.59 -10.69
C VAL A 51 -3.22 2.24 -10.11
N GLY A 52 -3.12 2.86 -8.92
CA GLY A 52 -4.23 3.56 -8.27
C GLY A 52 -4.76 4.73 -9.10
N VAL A 53 -3.87 5.56 -9.64
CA VAL A 53 -4.26 6.69 -10.52
C VAL A 53 -4.91 6.16 -11.80
N LEU A 54 -4.34 5.14 -12.41
CA LEU A 54 -4.88 4.55 -13.64
C LEU A 54 -6.28 3.96 -13.42
N LEU A 55 -6.47 3.20 -12.36
CA LEU A 55 -7.79 2.66 -11.98
C LEU A 55 -8.78 3.77 -11.65
N GLY A 56 -8.34 4.82 -10.96
CA GLY A 56 -9.15 5.98 -10.66
C GLY A 56 -9.69 6.67 -11.91
N PHE A 57 -8.83 6.92 -12.89
CA PHE A 57 -9.25 7.49 -14.19
C PHE A 57 -10.21 6.57 -14.93
N LEU A 58 -9.93 5.28 -14.92
CA LEU A 58 -10.79 4.29 -15.57
C LEU A 58 -12.18 4.24 -14.95
N LEU A 59 -12.28 4.31 -13.63
CA LEU A 59 -13.54 4.40 -12.90
C LEU A 59 -14.31 5.68 -13.23
N ILE A 60 -13.64 6.84 -13.22
CA ILE A 60 -14.25 8.12 -13.54
C ILE A 60 -14.81 8.12 -14.97
N TYR A 61 -14.04 7.61 -15.93
CA TYR A 61 -14.46 7.52 -17.32
C TYR A 61 -15.69 6.64 -17.51
N ASN A 62 -15.80 5.55 -16.75
CA ASN A 62 -16.92 4.62 -16.80
C ASN A 62 -18.00 4.88 -15.73
N LEU A 63 -17.92 6.00 -15.01
CA LEU A 63 -18.77 6.25 -13.84
C LEU A 63 -20.27 6.14 -14.15
N ASN A 64 -20.73 6.75 -15.26
CA ASN A 64 -22.13 6.71 -15.65
C ASN A 64 -22.62 5.28 -15.96
N ASN A 65 -21.79 4.48 -16.64
CA ASN A 65 -22.10 3.09 -16.91
C ASN A 65 -22.14 2.25 -15.61
N PHE A 66 -21.24 2.54 -14.68
CA PHE A 66 -21.18 1.88 -13.39
C PHE A 66 -22.41 2.17 -12.54
N ILE A 67 -22.85 3.44 -12.51
CA ILE A 67 -24.06 3.84 -11.81
C ILE A 67 -25.29 3.18 -12.42
N SER A 68 -25.40 3.13 -13.75
CA SER A 68 -26.54 2.49 -14.43
C SER A 68 -26.63 1.00 -14.12
N VAL A 69 -25.50 0.32 -13.99
CA VAL A 69 -25.47 -1.11 -13.60
C VAL A 69 -25.96 -1.26 -12.16
N ILE A 70 -25.52 -0.40 -11.24
CA ILE A 70 -25.99 -0.44 -9.85
C ILE A 70 -27.49 -0.13 -9.76
N GLU A 71 -27.99 0.84 -10.50
CA GLU A 71 -29.42 1.17 -10.57
C GLU A 71 -30.23 -0.03 -11.06
N SER A 72 -29.76 -0.72 -12.09
CA SER A 72 -30.43 -1.92 -12.60
C SER A 72 -30.45 -3.08 -11.59
N MET A 73 -29.41 -3.22 -10.78
CA MET A 73 -29.34 -4.24 -9.73
C MET A 73 -30.22 -3.94 -8.52
N LEU A 74 -30.38 -2.66 -8.18
CA LEU A 74 -31.18 -2.22 -7.04
C LEU A 74 -32.66 -1.97 -7.40
N ASP A 75 -33.01 -2.04 -8.70
CA ASP A 75 -34.34 -1.73 -9.24
C ASP A 75 -34.86 -0.36 -8.77
N ARG A 76 -33.95 0.61 -8.63
CA ARG A 76 -34.20 1.98 -8.19
C ARG A 76 -33.37 2.98 -8.99
N ASN A 77 -34.01 4.03 -9.45
CA ASN A 77 -33.34 5.14 -10.11
C ASN A 77 -32.71 6.09 -9.06
N LEU A 78 -31.42 5.88 -8.78
CA LEU A 78 -30.68 6.66 -7.77
C LEU A 78 -30.50 8.13 -8.20
N LEU A 79 -30.28 8.38 -9.48
CA LEU A 79 -30.09 9.73 -10.01
C LEU A 79 -31.38 10.52 -10.11
N GLU A 80 -32.49 9.87 -10.49
CA GLU A 80 -33.80 10.54 -10.58
C GLU A 80 -34.31 11.01 -9.22
N ALA A 81 -34.01 10.28 -8.15
CA ALA A 81 -34.35 10.67 -6.78
C ALA A 81 -33.75 12.02 -6.36
N TYR A 82 -32.69 12.45 -7.01
CA TYR A 82 -31.99 13.72 -6.74
C TYR A 82 -32.14 14.74 -7.87
N PHE A 83 -33.01 14.48 -8.85
CA PHE A 83 -33.23 15.35 -10.04
C PHE A 83 -31.97 15.60 -10.88
N ILE A 84 -31.05 14.63 -10.90
CA ILE A 84 -29.77 14.71 -11.61
C ILE A 84 -29.79 13.67 -12.74
N ASN A 85 -29.62 14.13 -13.98
CA ASN A 85 -29.63 13.26 -15.16
C ASN A 85 -28.25 12.58 -15.42
N TYR A 86 -27.19 13.09 -14.80
CA TYR A 86 -25.85 12.58 -14.89
C TYR A 86 -25.05 12.94 -13.64
N PHE A 87 -24.05 12.15 -13.31
CA PHE A 87 -23.16 12.45 -12.18
C PHE A 87 -22.06 13.41 -12.63
N PRO A 88 -22.10 14.70 -12.22
CA PRO A 88 -21.05 15.64 -12.59
C PRO A 88 -19.77 15.30 -11.85
N TYR A 89 -18.71 14.96 -12.57
CA TYR A 89 -17.39 14.80 -11.99
C TYR A 89 -16.46 15.93 -12.44
N TYR A 90 -15.67 16.40 -11.52
CA TYR A 90 -14.66 17.42 -11.78
C TYR A 90 -13.28 16.88 -11.44
N ILE A 91 -12.43 16.78 -12.44
CA ILE A 91 -11.06 16.30 -12.26
C ILE A 91 -10.17 17.48 -11.91
N ASN A 92 -9.70 17.51 -10.67
CA ASN A 92 -8.74 18.51 -10.21
C ASN A 92 -7.35 17.86 -10.09
N PHE A 93 -6.51 18.15 -11.07
CA PHE A 93 -5.14 17.60 -11.10
C PHE A 93 -4.30 18.01 -9.88
N GLY A 94 -4.54 19.18 -9.30
CA GLY A 94 -3.89 19.61 -8.07
C GLY A 94 -4.22 18.72 -6.87
N GLN A 95 -5.47 18.33 -6.73
CA GLN A 95 -5.89 17.39 -5.68
C GLN A 95 -5.30 15.98 -5.88
N ILE A 96 -5.29 15.50 -7.12
CA ILE A 96 -4.68 14.21 -7.46
C ILE A 96 -3.20 14.20 -7.09
N PHE A 97 -2.47 15.25 -7.48
CA PHE A 97 -1.05 15.40 -7.14
C PHE A 97 -0.84 15.43 -5.63
N LEU A 98 -1.66 16.16 -4.89
CA LEU A 98 -1.57 16.28 -3.45
C LEU A 98 -1.82 14.93 -2.76
N ILE A 99 -2.83 14.18 -3.20
CA ILE A 99 -3.11 12.84 -2.67
C ILE A 99 -1.94 11.88 -2.95
N CYS A 100 -1.42 11.87 -4.18
CA CYS A 100 -0.26 11.05 -4.54
C CYS A 100 0.97 11.40 -3.70
N PHE A 101 1.22 12.69 -3.47
CA PHE A 101 2.33 13.17 -2.67
C PHE A 101 2.23 12.72 -1.20
N PHE A 102 1.06 12.91 -0.57
CA PHE A 102 0.86 12.45 0.80
C PHE A 102 0.91 10.92 0.92
N SER A 103 0.35 10.20 -0.04
CA SER A 103 0.43 8.74 -0.09
C SER A 103 1.88 8.27 -0.16
N PHE A 104 2.68 8.94 -0.97
CA PHE A 104 4.12 8.66 -1.09
C PHE A 104 4.85 8.92 0.24
N LEU A 105 4.61 10.05 0.89
CA LEU A 105 5.22 10.37 2.19
C LEU A 105 4.85 9.35 3.28
N ILE A 106 3.58 9.00 3.39
CA ILE A 106 3.11 8.02 4.38
C ILE A 106 3.77 6.66 4.12
N SER A 107 3.87 6.25 2.87
CA SER A 107 4.53 5.00 2.49
C SER A 107 6.01 5.00 2.84
N LEU A 108 6.73 6.09 2.59
CA LEU A 108 8.14 6.22 2.98
C LEU A 108 8.32 6.08 4.50
N ILE A 109 7.52 6.79 5.28
CA ILE A 109 7.57 6.72 6.73
C ILE A 109 7.27 5.29 7.21
N SER A 110 6.25 4.66 6.65
CA SER A 110 5.86 3.29 6.99
C SER A 110 6.95 2.26 6.67
N THR A 111 7.75 2.50 5.64
CA THR A 111 8.86 1.62 5.26
C THR A 111 10.10 1.85 6.13
N LEU A 112 10.37 3.10 6.50
CA LEU A 112 11.56 3.45 7.29
C LEU A 112 11.48 3.00 8.74
N ILE A 113 10.31 3.13 9.38
CA ILE A 113 10.14 2.79 10.80
C ILE A 113 10.54 1.34 11.10
N PRO A 114 10.01 0.31 10.43
CA PRO A 114 10.42 -1.07 10.69
C PRO A 114 11.86 -1.35 10.29
N SER A 115 12.38 -0.69 9.26
CA SER A 115 13.78 -0.84 8.85
C SER A 115 14.75 -0.37 9.93
N PHE A 116 14.49 0.77 10.56
CA PHE A 116 15.29 1.26 11.68
C PHE A 116 15.17 0.38 12.93
N ARG A 117 13.99 -0.16 13.21
CA ARG A 117 13.81 -1.09 14.33
C ARG A 117 14.60 -2.40 14.13
N ALA A 118 14.62 -2.91 12.91
CA ALA A 118 15.36 -4.13 12.58
C ALA A 118 16.86 -3.97 12.80
N ILE A 119 17.44 -2.80 12.53
CA ILE A 119 18.87 -2.52 12.77
C ILE A 119 19.23 -2.49 14.25
N ARG A 120 18.30 -2.07 15.11
CA ARG A 120 18.51 -2.02 16.56
C ARG A 120 18.47 -3.41 17.21
N LEU A 121 17.93 -4.42 16.51
CA LEU A 121 17.94 -5.80 17.00
C LEU A 121 19.36 -6.37 16.92
N ASN A 122 19.81 -6.94 18.04
CA ASN A 122 21.11 -7.61 18.08
C ASN A 122 21.02 -8.92 17.26
N PRO A 123 21.88 -9.14 16.25
CA PRO A 123 21.83 -10.34 15.43
C PRO A 123 22.00 -11.63 16.26
N VAL A 124 22.70 -11.57 17.38
CA VAL A 124 22.87 -12.70 18.32
C VAL A 124 21.53 -13.09 18.96
N GLU A 125 20.68 -12.12 19.30
CA GLU A 125 19.35 -12.38 19.86
C GLU A 125 18.40 -13.01 18.84
N ILE A 126 18.46 -12.59 17.57
CA ILE A 126 17.64 -13.15 16.49
C ILE A 126 17.98 -14.63 16.27
N LEU A 127 19.27 -14.98 16.27
CA LEU A 127 19.73 -16.36 16.12
C LEU A 127 19.48 -17.21 17.37
N ARG A 128 19.40 -16.60 18.54
CA ARG A 128 19.14 -17.29 19.82
C ARG A 128 17.70 -17.75 19.98
N HIS A 129 16.75 -17.10 19.30
CA HIS A 129 15.32 -17.45 19.30
C HIS A 129 14.98 -18.57 18.30
N GLU A 130 15.92 -19.04 17.54
CA GLU A 130 15.81 -20.26 16.72
C GLU A 130 16.35 -21.49 17.49
#